data_52a514cb214cbcb455c37aef620cb951
#
_entry.id   52a514cb214cbcb455c37aef620cb951
#
_cell.length_a   1.000
_cell.length_b   1.000
_cell.length_c   1.000
_cell.angle_alpha   90.00
_cell.angle_beta   90.00
_cell.angle_gamma   90.00
#
_symmetry.space_group_name_H-M   'P 1'
#
loop_
_entity.id
_entity.type
_entity.pdbx_description
1 polymer ?
#
loop_
_entity_poly.entity_id
_entity_poly.type
_entity_poly.pdbx_seq_one_letter_code
_entity_poly.pdbx_strand_id
1 'polypeptide(L)'
;MTKLFFDNYLQKTIQPLEQSISQLKQQYAAMEKELAQIKASLLTEIEVVIGQKTARIDGRTAQLDVAPLIINNRTMVPVRFIGEAFGASFAWDEAARKVAFQVRGKEIVLFIDQKKAQVNGSTVTLDTAPVIVDGRTLGPLRFVGEHMGATVDWDGTTQTVKIVG
;
A
#
# COMPACT_ATOMS: atom_id res chain seq x y z
N MET A 1 54.02 25.74 26.46
CA MET A 1 52.58 25.49 26.66
C MET A 1 52.45 24.38 27.69
N THR A 2 51.82 24.65 28.81
CA THR A 2 51.72 23.67 29.90
C THR A 2 50.51 22.73 29.61
N LYS A 3 50.62 21.49 30.11
CA LYS A 3 49.56 20.47 30.01
C LYS A 3 48.22 21.01 30.49
N LEU A 4 48.20 21.82 31.54
CA LEU A 4 47.03 22.46 32.12
C LEU A 4 46.33 23.44 31.16
N PHE A 5 47.08 24.16 30.33
CA PHE A 5 46.52 25.06 29.33
C PHE A 5 45.86 24.29 28.20
N PHE A 6 46.47 23.21 27.76
CA PHE A 6 45.95 22.32 26.74
C PHE A 6 44.69 21.59 27.19
N ASP A 7 44.68 21.04 28.42
CA ASP A 7 43.51 20.38 29.00
C ASP A 7 42.33 21.35 29.18
N ASN A 8 42.61 22.59 29.59
CA ASN A 8 41.58 23.62 29.76
C ASN A 8 41.02 24.09 28.41
N TYR A 9 41.86 24.16 27.36
CA TYR A 9 41.40 24.46 26.00
C TYR A 9 40.50 23.34 25.44
N LEU A 10 40.88 22.08 25.66
CA LEU A 10 40.10 20.91 25.26
C LEU A 10 38.73 20.92 25.95
N GLN A 11 38.70 21.13 27.26
CA GLN A 11 37.45 21.18 28.01
C GLN A 11 36.52 22.33 27.58
N LYS A 12 37.05 23.53 27.34
CA LYS A 12 36.27 24.70 26.98
C LYS A 12 35.78 24.71 25.51
N THR A 13 36.54 24.05 24.62
CA THR A 13 36.27 24.14 23.16
C THR A 13 35.71 22.85 22.59
N ILE A 14 36.24 21.71 22.99
CA ILE A 14 35.87 20.42 22.41
C ILE A 14 34.66 19.81 23.09
N GLN A 15 34.58 19.82 24.42
CA GLN A 15 33.47 19.23 25.14
C GLN A 15 32.07 19.84 24.77
N PRO A 16 31.93 21.17 24.62
CA PRO A 16 30.66 21.73 24.17
C PRO A 16 30.26 21.30 22.74
N LEU A 17 31.28 21.11 21.87
CA LEU A 17 31.06 20.62 20.51
C LEU A 17 30.62 19.16 20.50
N GLU A 18 31.24 18.31 21.30
CA GLU A 18 30.85 16.91 21.47
C GLU A 18 29.44 16.78 22.01
N GLN A 19 29.08 17.62 23.00
CA GLN A 19 27.72 17.68 23.53
C GLN A 19 26.72 18.13 22.46
N SER A 20 27.06 19.16 21.66
CA SER A 20 26.21 19.64 20.57
C SER A 20 26.02 18.56 19.49
N ILE A 21 27.09 17.84 19.15
CA ILE A 21 27.00 16.71 18.20
C ILE A 21 26.10 15.59 18.77
N SER A 22 26.23 15.28 20.06
CA SER A 22 25.39 14.27 20.70
C SER A 22 23.93 14.68 20.71
N GLN A 23 23.62 15.94 21.03
CA GLN A 23 22.27 16.49 20.99
C GLN A 23 21.68 16.47 19.57
N LEU A 24 22.45 16.88 18.57
CA LEU A 24 22.02 16.84 17.17
C LEU A 24 21.72 15.41 16.70
N LYS A 25 22.54 14.43 17.08
CA LYS A 25 22.29 13.01 16.79
C LYS A 25 20.98 12.52 17.42
N GLN A 26 20.72 12.92 18.66
CA GLN A 26 19.47 12.57 19.35
C GLN A 26 18.24 13.22 18.70
N GLN A 27 18.35 14.49 18.31
CA GLN A 27 17.27 15.21 17.60
C GLN A 27 17.02 14.56 16.23
N TYR A 28 18.06 14.22 15.50
CA TYR A 28 17.93 13.54 14.20
C TYR A 28 17.22 12.19 14.34
N ALA A 29 17.63 11.37 15.31
CA ALA A 29 16.98 10.08 15.57
C ALA A 29 15.50 10.25 16.01
N ALA A 30 15.19 11.28 16.79
CA ALA A 30 13.81 11.59 17.17
C ALA A 30 12.96 12.02 15.96
N MET A 31 13.51 12.86 15.08
CA MET A 31 12.84 13.29 13.85
C MET A 31 12.63 12.12 12.88
N GLU A 32 13.60 11.22 12.72
CA GLU A 32 13.43 10.00 11.91
C GLU A 32 12.31 9.11 12.44
N LYS A 33 12.22 8.95 13.75
CA LYS A 33 11.15 8.18 14.40
C LYS A 33 9.78 8.83 14.17
N GLU A 34 9.69 10.14 14.34
CA GLU A 34 8.46 10.90 14.11
C GLU A 34 8.02 10.83 12.65
N LEU A 35 8.96 10.98 11.70
CA LEU A 35 8.71 10.82 10.28
C LEU A 35 8.20 9.42 9.94
N ALA A 36 8.78 8.39 10.53
CA ALA A 36 8.33 7.01 10.35
C ALA A 36 6.90 6.81 10.88
N GLN A 37 6.56 7.40 12.02
CA GLN A 37 5.20 7.35 12.57
C GLN A 37 4.19 8.08 11.69
N ILE A 38 4.54 9.27 11.20
CA ILE A 38 3.67 10.03 10.28
C ILE A 38 3.47 9.24 8.98
N LYS A 39 4.53 8.69 8.39
CA LYS A 39 4.42 7.83 7.20
C LYS A 39 3.51 6.64 7.45
N ALA A 40 3.67 5.93 8.57
CA ALA A 40 2.83 4.80 8.92
C ALA A 40 1.36 5.20 9.11
N SER A 41 1.08 6.40 9.63
CA SER A 41 -0.29 6.89 9.80
C SER A 41 -0.95 7.37 8.50
N LEU A 42 -0.16 7.62 7.45
CA LEU A 42 -0.65 8.02 6.12
C LEU A 42 -0.85 6.83 5.17
N LEU A 43 -0.31 5.66 5.51
CA LEU A 43 -0.46 4.45 4.71
C LEU A 43 -1.71 3.70 5.13
N THR A 44 -2.51 3.32 4.17
CA THR A 44 -3.63 2.41 4.38
C THR A 44 -3.13 0.97 4.28
N GLU A 45 -3.42 0.18 5.32
CA GLU A 45 -3.09 -1.24 5.36
C GLU A 45 -4.37 -2.07 5.25
N ILE A 46 -4.42 -2.98 4.27
CA ILE A 46 -5.52 -3.90 4.06
C ILE A 46 -4.99 -5.33 4.19
N GLU A 47 -5.66 -6.14 5.02
CA GLU A 47 -5.42 -7.57 5.10
C GLU A 47 -6.67 -8.32 4.67
N VAL A 48 -6.52 -9.25 3.73
CA VAL A 48 -7.59 -10.15 3.28
C VAL A 48 -7.09 -11.59 3.29
N VAL A 49 -7.97 -12.52 3.63
CA VAL A 49 -7.68 -13.96 3.65
C VAL A 49 -8.46 -14.63 2.53
N ILE A 50 -7.81 -15.50 1.77
CA ILE A 50 -8.48 -16.25 0.70
C ILE A 50 -9.64 -17.07 1.25
N GLY A 51 -10.80 -16.98 0.59
CA GLY A 51 -12.00 -17.69 0.97
C GLY A 51 -12.77 -17.09 2.15
N GLN A 52 -12.30 -15.99 2.75
CA GLN A 52 -12.98 -15.34 3.87
C GLN A 52 -13.62 -14.02 3.45
N LYS A 53 -14.83 -13.76 3.92
CA LYS A 53 -15.55 -12.48 3.72
C LYS A 53 -15.22 -11.44 4.78
N THR A 54 -14.20 -11.69 5.60
CA THR A 54 -13.71 -10.76 6.61
C THR A 54 -12.34 -10.24 6.20
N ALA A 55 -12.19 -8.95 6.25
CA ALA A 55 -10.93 -8.24 5.98
C ALA A 55 -10.57 -7.34 7.17
N ARG A 56 -9.38 -6.79 7.14
CA ARG A 56 -8.96 -5.71 8.04
C ARG A 56 -8.50 -4.50 7.23
N ILE A 57 -8.89 -3.32 7.66
CA ILE A 57 -8.39 -2.05 7.15
C ILE A 57 -7.88 -1.27 8.35
N ASP A 58 -6.59 -0.96 8.37
CA ASP A 58 -5.91 -0.26 9.47
C ASP A 58 -6.20 -0.91 10.84
N GLY A 59 -6.16 -2.26 10.87
CA GLY A 59 -6.44 -3.07 12.06
C GLY A 59 -7.92 -3.20 12.42
N ARG A 60 -8.84 -2.51 11.73
CA ARG A 60 -10.29 -2.59 11.96
C ARG A 60 -10.92 -3.66 11.07
N THR A 61 -11.82 -4.44 11.64
CA THR A 61 -12.55 -5.47 10.88
C THR A 61 -13.53 -4.82 9.90
N ALA A 62 -13.49 -5.30 8.66
CA ALA A 62 -14.40 -4.92 7.58
C ALA A 62 -14.99 -6.18 6.93
N GLN A 63 -16.17 -6.06 6.32
CA GLN A 63 -16.85 -7.17 5.64
C GLN A 63 -16.72 -7.02 4.12
N LEU A 64 -16.45 -8.13 3.47
CA LEU A 64 -16.43 -8.27 2.03
C LEU A 64 -17.75 -8.86 1.54
N ASP A 65 -18.31 -8.33 0.47
CA ASP A 65 -19.48 -8.93 -0.19
C ASP A 65 -19.11 -10.30 -0.79
N VAL A 66 -17.91 -10.39 -1.36
CA VAL A 66 -17.35 -11.60 -1.97
C VAL A 66 -15.96 -11.85 -1.42
N ALA A 67 -15.68 -13.07 -1.02
CA ALA A 67 -14.37 -13.47 -0.53
C ALA A 67 -13.31 -13.43 -1.66
N PRO A 68 -12.06 -13.05 -1.37
CA PRO A 68 -10.96 -13.23 -2.28
C PRO A 68 -10.82 -14.72 -2.65
N LEU A 69 -10.46 -14.98 -3.89
CA LEU A 69 -10.31 -16.35 -4.39
C LEU A 69 -9.12 -16.48 -5.35
N ILE A 70 -8.72 -17.69 -5.68
CA ILE A 70 -7.63 -17.96 -6.61
C ILE A 70 -8.21 -18.48 -7.92
N ILE A 71 -7.90 -17.77 -9.03
CA ILE A 71 -8.22 -18.19 -10.40
C ILE A 71 -6.91 -18.24 -11.20
N ASN A 72 -6.65 -19.36 -11.90
CA ASN A 72 -5.44 -19.55 -12.70
C ASN A 72 -4.15 -19.18 -11.94
N ASN A 73 -4.06 -19.61 -10.70
CA ASN A 73 -2.93 -19.32 -9.80
C ASN A 73 -2.70 -17.82 -9.54
N ARG A 74 -3.73 -17.00 -9.64
CA ARG A 74 -3.72 -15.58 -9.31
C ARG A 74 -4.78 -15.27 -8.26
N THR A 75 -4.39 -14.50 -7.26
CA THR A 75 -5.33 -13.99 -6.25
C THR A 75 -6.22 -12.92 -6.88
N MET A 76 -7.52 -13.14 -6.78
CA MET A 76 -8.56 -12.25 -7.25
C MET A 76 -9.24 -11.61 -6.06
N VAL A 77 -9.38 -10.30 -6.07
CA VAL A 77 -9.95 -9.53 -4.96
C VAL A 77 -11.09 -8.63 -5.44
N PRO A 78 -12.08 -8.33 -4.59
CA PRO A 78 -13.11 -7.35 -4.89
C PRO A 78 -12.47 -5.98 -5.15
N VAL A 79 -12.43 -5.56 -6.42
CA VAL A 79 -11.70 -4.36 -6.85
C VAL A 79 -12.21 -3.10 -6.17
N ARG A 80 -13.54 -3.00 -6.01
CA ARG A 80 -14.17 -1.85 -5.35
C ARG A 80 -13.76 -1.74 -3.90
N PHE A 81 -13.80 -2.84 -3.14
CA PHE A 81 -13.41 -2.83 -1.73
C PHE A 81 -11.99 -2.34 -1.52
N ILE A 82 -11.04 -2.88 -2.30
CA ILE A 82 -9.64 -2.46 -2.23
C ILE A 82 -9.50 -1.00 -2.65
N GLY A 83 -10.12 -0.62 -3.77
CA GLY A 83 -9.99 0.73 -4.31
C GLY A 83 -10.61 1.82 -3.42
N GLU A 84 -11.77 1.58 -2.85
CA GLU A 84 -12.42 2.53 -1.93
C GLU A 84 -11.56 2.80 -0.70
N ALA A 85 -10.86 1.79 -0.17
CA ALA A 85 -9.93 1.96 0.93
C ALA A 85 -8.74 2.89 0.57
N PHE A 86 -8.38 2.94 -0.72
CA PHE A 86 -7.37 3.87 -1.25
C PHE A 86 -7.96 5.15 -1.86
N GLY A 87 -9.23 5.41 -1.63
CA GLY A 87 -9.91 6.63 -2.11
C GLY A 87 -10.25 6.63 -3.60
N ALA A 88 -10.34 5.45 -4.23
CA ALA A 88 -10.74 5.34 -5.63
C ALA A 88 -12.23 5.63 -5.83
N SER A 89 -12.57 6.26 -6.94
CA SER A 89 -13.94 6.40 -7.45
C SER A 89 -14.18 5.40 -8.58
N PHE A 90 -15.41 4.86 -8.68
CA PHE A 90 -15.76 3.78 -9.59
C PHE A 90 -16.91 4.17 -10.51
N ALA A 91 -16.83 3.72 -11.77
CA ALA A 91 -17.88 3.76 -12.75
C ALA A 91 -18.03 2.38 -13.41
N TRP A 92 -19.27 1.91 -13.56
CA TRP A 92 -19.59 0.67 -14.25
C TRP A 92 -20.26 0.98 -15.58
N ASP A 93 -19.82 0.33 -16.64
CA ASP A 93 -20.42 0.38 -17.97
C ASP A 93 -20.95 -1.02 -18.32
N GLU A 94 -22.26 -1.18 -18.21
CA GLU A 94 -22.96 -2.44 -18.46
C GLU A 94 -22.82 -2.88 -19.91
N ALA A 95 -22.97 -1.95 -20.86
CA ALA A 95 -22.94 -2.26 -22.29
C ALA A 95 -21.57 -2.75 -22.75
N ALA A 96 -20.51 -2.16 -22.23
CA ALA A 96 -19.14 -2.54 -22.54
C ALA A 96 -18.57 -3.59 -21.57
N ARG A 97 -19.32 -4.00 -20.55
CA ARG A 97 -18.89 -4.93 -19.49
C ARG A 97 -17.51 -4.55 -18.94
N LYS A 98 -17.37 -3.30 -18.52
CA LYS A 98 -16.12 -2.80 -17.97
C LYS A 98 -16.34 -2.01 -16.69
N VAL A 99 -15.39 -2.06 -15.80
CA VAL A 99 -15.29 -1.18 -14.63
C VAL A 99 -14.16 -0.20 -14.84
N ALA A 100 -14.44 1.08 -14.71
CA ALA A 100 -13.43 2.13 -14.67
C ALA A 100 -13.30 2.65 -13.26
N PHE A 101 -12.10 2.96 -12.82
CA PHE A 101 -11.86 3.60 -11.54
C PHE A 101 -10.68 4.58 -11.64
N GLN A 102 -10.79 5.62 -10.83
CA GLN A 102 -9.75 6.63 -10.71
C GLN A 102 -9.15 6.59 -9.31
N VAL A 103 -7.83 6.55 -9.24
CA VAL A 103 -7.09 6.54 -7.99
C VAL A 103 -5.75 7.26 -8.16
N ARG A 104 -5.45 8.19 -7.27
CA ARG A 104 -4.17 8.94 -7.28
C ARG A 104 -3.82 9.54 -8.66
N GLY A 105 -4.83 10.09 -9.36
CA GLY A 105 -4.66 10.71 -10.68
C GLY A 105 -4.47 9.73 -11.86
N LYS A 106 -4.66 8.43 -11.64
CA LYS A 106 -4.64 7.41 -12.70
C LYS A 106 -6.05 6.93 -12.99
N GLU A 107 -6.37 6.74 -14.25
CA GLU A 107 -7.56 6.04 -14.70
C GLU A 107 -7.21 4.61 -15.06
N ILE A 108 -7.95 3.67 -14.50
CA ILE A 108 -7.77 2.23 -14.74
C ILE A 108 -9.11 1.66 -15.19
N VAL A 109 -9.10 0.93 -16.30
CA VAL A 109 -10.29 0.26 -16.85
C VAL A 109 -10.01 -1.24 -16.94
N LEU A 110 -10.88 -2.05 -16.34
CA LEU A 110 -10.86 -3.49 -16.43
C LEU A 110 -12.00 -3.98 -17.31
N PHE A 111 -11.70 -4.83 -18.27
CA PHE A 111 -12.70 -5.45 -19.15
C PHE A 111 -13.03 -6.84 -18.61
N ILE A 112 -14.30 -7.06 -18.28
CA ILE A 112 -14.76 -8.31 -17.69
C ILE A 112 -14.62 -9.46 -18.70
N ASP A 113 -14.16 -10.61 -18.21
CA ASP A 113 -13.88 -11.83 -18.98
C ASP A 113 -12.81 -11.67 -20.06
N GLN A 114 -12.04 -10.58 -20.04
CA GLN A 114 -10.95 -10.33 -20.97
C GLN A 114 -9.63 -10.13 -20.22
N LYS A 115 -8.54 -10.71 -20.73
CA LYS A 115 -7.19 -10.45 -20.21
C LYS A 115 -6.66 -9.09 -20.68
N LYS A 116 -7.49 -8.06 -20.53
CA LYS A 116 -7.22 -6.70 -20.99
C LYS A 116 -7.60 -5.69 -19.93
N ALA A 117 -6.73 -4.72 -19.75
CA ALA A 117 -6.99 -3.51 -18.98
C ALA A 117 -6.50 -2.29 -19.75
N GLN A 118 -6.87 -1.12 -19.30
CA GLN A 118 -6.29 0.15 -19.73
C GLN A 118 -5.82 0.94 -18.51
N VAL A 119 -4.67 1.58 -18.64
CA VAL A 119 -4.11 2.50 -17.63
C VAL A 119 -3.82 3.81 -18.35
N ASN A 120 -4.54 4.86 -17.96
CA ASN A 120 -4.49 6.17 -18.63
C ASN A 120 -4.64 6.05 -20.17
N GLY A 121 -5.59 5.21 -20.62
CA GLY A 121 -5.86 4.96 -22.03
C GLY A 121 -4.93 3.96 -22.72
N SER A 122 -3.78 3.61 -22.13
CA SER A 122 -2.84 2.62 -22.66
C SER A 122 -3.28 1.21 -22.33
N THR A 123 -3.33 0.33 -23.33
CA THR A 123 -3.74 -1.07 -23.15
C THR A 123 -2.63 -1.89 -22.48
N VAL A 124 -3.03 -2.66 -21.47
CA VAL A 124 -2.18 -3.60 -20.73
C VAL A 124 -2.81 -4.98 -20.74
N THR A 125 -1.99 -6.01 -20.93
CA THR A 125 -2.43 -7.41 -20.87
C THR A 125 -2.38 -7.92 -19.43
N LEU A 126 -3.45 -8.58 -19.00
CA LEU A 126 -3.56 -9.19 -17.67
C LEU A 126 -3.20 -10.69 -17.74
N ASP A 127 -2.62 -11.20 -16.66
CA ASP A 127 -2.38 -12.63 -16.49
C ASP A 127 -3.68 -13.43 -16.39
N THR A 128 -4.68 -12.85 -15.74
CA THR A 128 -6.01 -13.43 -15.52
C THR A 128 -7.07 -12.38 -15.77
N ALA A 129 -8.15 -12.77 -16.45
CA ALA A 129 -9.26 -11.86 -16.73
C ALA A 129 -10.01 -11.50 -15.46
N PRO A 130 -10.43 -10.23 -15.29
CA PRO A 130 -11.40 -9.87 -14.26
C PRO A 130 -12.73 -10.60 -14.46
N VAL A 131 -13.37 -11.00 -13.38
CA VAL A 131 -14.63 -11.73 -13.41
C VAL A 131 -15.67 -11.09 -12.50
N ILE A 132 -16.94 -11.40 -12.73
CA ILE A 132 -18.03 -11.03 -11.82
C ILE A 132 -18.42 -12.26 -11.02
N VAL A 133 -18.42 -12.14 -9.70
CA VAL A 133 -18.88 -13.15 -8.75
C VAL A 133 -19.86 -12.48 -7.80
N ASP A 134 -21.05 -13.04 -7.65
CA ASP A 134 -22.12 -12.48 -6.79
C ASP A 134 -22.36 -10.98 -7.01
N GLY A 135 -22.33 -10.53 -8.28
CA GLY A 135 -22.53 -9.14 -8.66
C GLY A 135 -21.37 -8.20 -8.32
N ARG A 136 -20.20 -8.71 -7.95
CA ARG A 136 -18.99 -7.94 -7.64
C ARG A 136 -17.87 -8.27 -8.60
N THR A 137 -17.17 -7.24 -9.07
CA THR A 137 -15.98 -7.42 -9.91
C THR A 137 -14.79 -7.83 -9.07
N LEU A 138 -14.22 -8.98 -9.40
CA LEU A 138 -12.93 -9.43 -8.89
C LEU A 138 -11.87 -9.19 -9.95
N GLY A 139 -10.75 -8.60 -9.56
CA GLY A 139 -9.61 -8.34 -10.42
C GLY A 139 -8.32 -8.94 -9.86
N PRO A 140 -7.30 -9.14 -10.72
CA PRO A 140 -6.01 -9.65 -10.27
C PRO A 140 -5.37 -8.70 -9.26
N LEU A 141 -5.18 -9.18 -8.04
CA LEU A 141 -4.72 -8.38 -6.90
C LEU A 141 -3.44 -7.60 -7.21
N ARG A 142 -2.43 -8.27 -7.78
CA ARG A 142 -1.14 -7.61 -8.07
C ARG A 142 -1.32 -6.42 -8.99
N PHE A 143 -2.05 -6.61 -10.09
CA PHE A 143 -2.33 -5.53 -11.05
C PHE A 143 -3.06 -4.37 -10.38
N VAL A 144 -4.12 -4.68 -9.62
CA VAL A 144 -4.93 -3.67 -8.93
C VAL A 144 -4.08 -2.91 -7.90
N GLY A 145 -3.35 -3.63 -7.04
CA GLY A 145 -2.51 -3.04 -5.99
C GLY A 145 -1.37 -2.16 -6.55
N GLU A 146 -0.62 -2.66 -7.52
CA GLU A 146 0.49 -1.92 -8.13
C GLU A 146 0.02 -0.62 -8.78
N HIS A 147 -1.11 -0.64 -9.49
CA HIS A 147 -1.63 0.55 -10.15
C HIS A 147 -2.30 1.53 -9.17
N MET A 148 -2.74 1.07 -8.02
CA MET A 148 -3.16 1.91 -6.89
C MET A 148 -1.97 2.48 -6.10
N GLY A 149 -0.73 2.12 -6.46
CA GLY A 149 0.48 2.57 -5.78
C GLY A 149 0.72 1.88 -4.44
N ALA A 150 0.17 0.69 -4.27
CA ALA A 150 0.33 -0.14 -3.09
C ALA A 150 1.37 -1.25 -3.30
N THR A 151 2.01 -1.66 -2.22
CA THR A 151 2.79 -2.90 -2.15
C THR A 151 1.87 -4.05 -1.76
N VAL A 152 2.13 -5.24 -2.31
CA VAL A 152 1.34 -6.44 -2.08
C VAL A 152 2.25 -7.56 -1.60
N ASP A 153 2.01 -8.02 -0.38
CA ASP A 153 2.69 -9.17 0.22
C ASP A 153 1.74 -10.36 0.35
N TRP A 154 2.27 -11.56 0.16
CA TRP A 154 1.52 -12.80 0.25
C TRP A 154 2.15 -13.75 1.28
N ASP A 155 1.36 -14.16 2.25
CA ASP A 155 1.69 -15.24 3.17
C ASP A 155 0.95 -16.53 2.75
N GLY A 156 1.70 -17.46 2.18
CA GLY A 156 1.17 -18.75 1.74
C GLY A 156 0.76 -19.68 2.88
N THR A 157 1.28 -19.50 4.10
CA THR A 157 0.97 -20.33 5.26
C THR A 157 -0.41 -20.00 5.80
N THR A 158 -0.72 -18.72 5.92
CA THR A 158 -2.01 -18.22 6.41
C THR A 158 -3.00 -17.90 5.29
N GLN A 159 -2.56 -17.99 4.04
CA GLN A 159 -3.31 -17.55 2.85
C GLN A 159 -3.80 -16.10 2.97
N THR A 160 -2.98 -15.27 3.59
CA THR A 160 -3.26 -13.86 3.82
C THR A 160 -2.53 -12.99 2.81
N VAL A 161 -3.25 -12.02 2.28
CA VAL A 161 -2.69 -10.94 1.49
C VAL A 161 -2.67 -9.67 2.31
N LYS A 162 -1.52 -9.02 2.32
CA LYS A 162 -1.33 -7.70 2.91
C LYS A 162 -1.07 -6.68 1.81
N ILE A 163 -1.83 -5.59 1.80
CA ILE A 163 -1.74 -4.51 0.83
C ILE A 163 -1.49 -3.23 1.60
N VAL A 164 -0.42 -2.51 1.28
CA VAL A 164 -0.02 -1.27 1.96
C VAL A 164 0.25 -0.17 0.93
N GLY A 165 -0.39 0.98 1.08
CA GLY A 165 -0.17 2.09 0.16
C GLY A 165 -0.79 3.42 0.57
#